data_d55ecfd29593f047903d0189fb5ab97d
#
_entry.id   d55ecfd29593f047903d0189fb5ab97d
#
_cell.length_a   1.000
_cell.length_b   1.000
_cell.length_c   1.000
_cell.angle_alpha   90.00
_cell.angle_beta   90.00
_cell.angle_gamma   90.00
#
_symmetry.space_group_name_H-M   'P 1'
#
loop_
_entity.id
_entity.type
_entity.pdbx_description
1 polymer ?
#
loop_
_entity_poly.entity_id
_entity_poly.type
_entity_poly.pdbx_seq_one_letter_code
_entity_poly.pdbx_strand_id
1 'polypeptide(L)'
;MRLPFSDALASRLRRLEAAVQGVETSVDRADPDRCPDAVAVALDTLYDLWEAWKKTAKLTKAVQDSIVTGDPAGETTAALAFARGGKTHDLIEFGAFTDTFSDTFYSHSGVWRWQAYSDERPEYAGRAEWYATRVCGEEVLPPFRRALAWLRERPEFQT
;
A
#
# COMPACT_ATOMS: atom_id res chain seq x y z
N MET A 1 21.04 25.13 -0.95
CA MET A 1 19.67 25.68 -0.77
C MET A 1 18.70 24.52 -0.85
N ARG A 2 18.08 24.14 0.28
CA ARG A 2 17.04 23.12 0.30
C ARG A 2 15.78 23.67 -0.36
N LEU A 3 15.24 22.97 -1.33
CA LEU A 3 13.96 23.32 -1.92
C LEU A 3 12.87 23.08 -0.86
N PRO A 4 12.01 24.06 -0.56
CA PRO A 4 10.96 23.90 0.47
C PRO A 4 9.98 22.74 0.18
N PHE A 5 10.00 22.22 -1.01
CA PHE A 5 9.15 21.10 -1.45
C PHE A 5 9.65 19.72 -0.97
N SER A 6 10.96 19.52 -0.83
CA SER A 6 11.52 18.26 -0.37
C SER A 6 11.16 17.95 1.09
N ASP A 7 11.12 18.98 1.93
CA ASP A 7 10.81 18.82 3.35
C ASP A 7 9.34 18.41 3.56
N ALA A 8 8.41 18.89 2.73
CA ALA A 8 7.00 18.51 2.79
C ALA A 8 6.76 17.05 2.38
N LEU A 9 7.43 16.60 1.33
CA LEU A 9 7.34 15.21 0.87
C LEU A 9 8.04 14.25 1.86
N ALA A 10 9.20 14.61 2.36
CA ALA A 10 9.91 13.84 3.37
C ALA A 10 9.09 13.72 4.68
N SER A 11 8.39 14.78 5.08
CA SER A 11 7.49 14.74 6.24
C SER A 11 6.33 13.78 6.03
N ARG A 12 5.74 13.75 4.83
CA ARG A 12 4.68 12.79 4.47
C ARG A 12 5.20 11.36 4.44
N LEU A 13 6.42 11.14 3.95
CA LEU A 13 7.03 9.82 3.98
C LEU A 13 7.21 9.31 5.43
N ARG A 14 7.67 10.16 6.35
CA ARG A 14 7.74 9.80 7.78
C ARG A 14 6.39 9.44 8.38
N ARG A 15 5.32 10.13 7.97
CA ARG A 15 3.95 9.77 8.40
C ARG A 15 3.53 8.40 7.87
N LEU A 16 3.88 8.10 6.62
CA LEU A 16 3.62 6.79 6.04
C LEU A 16 4.40 5.70 6.77
N GLU A 17 5.66 5.93 7.09
CA GLU A 17 6.47 4.99 7.88
C GLU A 17 5.81 4.68 9.23
N ALA A 18 5.32 5.70 9.93
CA ALA A 18 4.60 5.52 11.20
C ALA A 18 3.29 4.75 11.01
N ALA A 19 2.54 5.03 9.94
CA ALA A 19 1.29 4.34 9.63
C ALA A 19 1.54 2.86 9.30
N VAL A 20 2.58 2.53 8.55
CA VAL A 20 2.97 1.15 8.24
C VAL A 20 3.46 0.43 9.51
N GLN A 21 4.15 1.11 10.41
CA GLN A 21 4.49 0.54 11.72
C GLN A 21 3.23 0.18 12.52
N GLY A 22 2.18 0.97 12.41
CA GLY A 22 0.87 0.65 12.99
C GLY A 22 0.23 -0.60 12.38
N VAL A 23 0.38 -0.81 11.09
CA VAL A 23 -0.06 -2.05 10.41
C VAL A 23 0.73 -3.24 10.96
N GLU A 24 2.04 -3.17 11.05
CA GLU A 24 2.91 -4.23 11.58
C GLU A 24 2.48 -4.63 12.99
N THR A 25 2.28 -3.67 13.86
CA THR A 25 1.82 -3.91 15.23
C THR A 25 0.45 -4.59 15.28
N SER A 26 -0.49 -4.17 14.42
CA SER A 26 -1.84 -4.74 14.38
C SER A 26 -1.87 -6.17 13.84
N VAL A 27 -1.01 -6.48 12.85
CA VAL A 27 -0.86 -7.83 12.31
C VAL A 27 -0.33 -8.78 13.39
N ASP A 28 0.68 -8.37 14.15
CA ASP A 28 1.28 -9.19 15.20
C ASP A 28 0.30 -9.52 16.33
N ARG A 29 -0.68 -8.65 16.59
CA ARG A 29 -1.67 -8.83 17.64
C ARG A 29 -2.90 -9.62 17.21
N ALA A 30 -3.05 -9.94 15.93
CA ALA A 30 -4.21 -10.63 15.35
C ALA A 30 -5.57 -10.02 15.75
N ASP A 31 -5.61 -8.70 15.95
CA ASP A 31 -6.83 -7.97 16.33
C ASP A 31 -7.68 -7.70 15.08
N PRO A 32 -8.89 -8.30 14.98
CA PRO A 32 -9.72 -8.21 13.79
C PRO A 32 -10.23 -6.78 13.49
N ASP A 33 -10.27 -5.92 14.47
CA ASP A 33 -10.76 -4.54 14.30
C ASP A 33 -9.62 -3.57 14.00
N ARG A 34 -8.47 -3.76 14.62
CA ARG A 34 -7.33 -2.84 14.49
C ARG A 34 -6.59 -2.95 13.18
N CYS A 35 -6.48 -4.15 12.60
CA CYS A 35 -5.73 -4.32 11.35
C CYS A 35 -6.40 -3.60 10.18
N PRO A 36 -7.72 -3.72 9.93
CA PRO A 36 -8.39 -2.93 8.90
C PRO A 36 -8.25 -1.42 9.12
N ASP A 37 -8.37 -0.94 10.34
CA ASP A 37 -8.22 0.48 10.64
C ASP A 37 -6.78 0.98 10.39
N ALA A 38 -5.79 0.21 10.80
CA ALA A 38 -4.38 0.55 10.56
C ALA A 38 -4.05 0.54 9.06
N VAL A 39 -4.58 -0.41 8.30
CA VAL A 39 -4.43 -0.46 6.84
C VAL A 39 -5.11 0.74 6.18
N ALA A 40 -6.30 1.13 6.63
CA ALA A 40 -7.00 2.32 6.12
C ALA A 40 -6.15 3.57 6.31
N VAL A 41 -5.58 3.77 7.50
CA VAL A 41 -4.68 4.90 7.79
C VAL A 41 -3.45 4.87 6.89
N ALA A 42 -2.84 3.71 6.70
CA ALA A 42 -1.66 3.58 5.84
C ALA A 42 -1.98 3.86 4.36
N LEU A 43 -3.11 3.39 3.85
CA LEU A 43 -3.57 3.68 2.48
C LEU A 43 -3.88 5.15 2.27
N ASP A 44 -4.56 5.79 3.21
CA ASP A 44 -4.86 7.23 3.14
C ASP A 44 -3.57 8.06 3.18
N THR A 45 -2.63 7.67 4.03
CA THR A 45 -1.33 8.36 4.17
C THR A 45 -0.48 8.18 2.90
N LEU A 46 -0.47 6.99 2.31
CA LEU A 46 0.21 6.73 1.04
C LEU A 46 -0.43 7.52 -0.11
N TYR A 47 -1.75 7.54 -0.18
CA TYR A 47 -2.47 8.30 -1.20
C TYR A 47 -2.18 9.82 -1.10
N ASP A 48 -2.16 10.37 0.12
CA ASP A 48 -1.80 11.77 0.34
C ASP A 48 -0.37 12.08 -0.14
N LEU A 49 0.57 11.19 0.14
CA LEU A 49 1.94 11.32 -0.35
C LEU A 49 2.01 11.24 -1.88
N TRP A 50 1.26 10.30 -2.48
CA TRP A 50 1.20 10.08 -3.92
C TRP A 50 0.66 11.30 -4.67
N GLU A 51 -0.44 11.87 -4.17
CA GLU A 51 -1.03 13.08 -4.73
C GLU A 51 -0.15 14.32 -4.50
N ALA A 52 0.47 14.43 -3.34
CA ALA A 52 1.41 15.52 -3.06
C ALA A 52 2.64 15.47 -3.98
N TRP A 53 3.19 14.30 -4.25
CA TRP A 53 4.26 14.12 -5.22
C TRP A 53 3.84 14.57 -6.62
N LYS A 54 2.71 14.08 -7.10
CA LYS A 54 2.15 14.46 -8.40
C LYS A 54 2.01 15.98 -8.52
N LYS A 55 1.44 16.61 -7.51
CA LYS A 55 1.22 18.06 -7.48
C LYS A 55 2.53 18.84 -7.43
N THR A 56 3.45 18.46 -6.57
CA THR A 56 4.73 19.14 -6.35
C THR A 56 5.63 19.04 -7.59
N ALA A 57 5.71 17.87 -8.20
CA ALA A 57 6.50 17.62 -9.40
C ALA A 57 5.76 18.01 -10.69
N LYS A 58 4.52 18.51 -10.60
CA LYS A 58 3.67 18.89 -11.73
C LYS A 58 3.48 17.73 -12.73
N LEU A 59 3.31 16.52 -12.21
CA LEU A 59 3.11 15.32 -13.02
C LEU A 59 1.63 15.19 -13.42
N THR A 60 1.39 14.70 -14.62
CA THR A 60 0.08 14.13 -14.96
C THR A 60 0.00 12.69 -14.42
N LYS A 61 -1.22 12.14 -14.32
CA LYS A 61 -1.40 10.73 -13.97
C LYS A 61 -0.62 9.81 -14.92
N ALA A 62 -0.68 10.06 -16.21
CA ALA A 62 0.01 9.27 -17.22
C ALA A 62 1.54 9.29 -17.04
N VAL A 63 2.12 10.45 -16.75
CA VAL A 63 3.56 10.59 -16.49
C VAL A 63 3.95 9.88 -15.19
N GLN A 64 3.16 10.05 -14.13
CA GLN A 64 3.38 9.35 -12.87
C GLN A 64 3.35 7.82 -13.05
N ASP A 65 2.38 7.31 -13.79
CA ASP A 65 2.29 5.88 -14.13
C ASP A 65 3.49 5.42 -14.97
N SER A 66 3.98 6.24 -15.90
CA SER A 66 5.16 5.91 -16.71
C SER A 66 6.45 5.78 -15.89
N ILE A 67 6.58 6.54 -14.81
CA ILE A 67 7.74 6.48 -13.91
C ILE A 67 7.83 5.12 -13.21
N VAL A 68 6.71 4.53 -12.86
CA VAL A 68 6.65 3.26 -12.11
C VAL A 68 6.58 2.03 -13.02
N THR A 69 6.16 2.19 -14.27
CA THR A 69 6.01 1.07 -15.23
C THR A 69 7.32 0.31 -15.41
N GLY A 70 7.26 -1.00 -15.23
CA GLY A 70 8.43 -1.88 -15.35
C GLY A 70 9.25 -2.01 -14.06
N ASP A 71 8.91 -1.26 -13.02
CA ASP A 71 9.52 -1.37 -11.70
C ASP A 71 8.53 -2.05 -10.73
N PRO A 72 8.77 -3.30 -10.30
CA PRO A 72 7.82 -4.02 -9.44
C PRO A 72 7.47 -3.29 -8.15
N ALA A 73 8.41 -2.63 -7.52
CA ALA A 73 8.17 -1.87 -6.29
C ALA A 73 7.41 -0.56 -6.56
N GLY A 74 7.71 0.11 -7.67
CA GLY A 74 6.96 1.28 -8.15
C GLY A 74 5.52 0.94 -8.51
N GLU A 75 5.30 -0.13 -9.25
CA GLU A 75 3.97 -0.65 -9.60
C GLU A 75 3.17 -1.04 -8.34
N THR A 76 3.81 -1.67 -7.35
CA THR A 76 3.20 -1.97 -6.04
C THR A 76 2.75 -0.68 -5.33
N THR A 77 3.58 0.35 -5.34
CA THR A 77 3.24 1.65 -4.73
C THR A 77 2.03 2.29 -5.39
N ALA A 78 1.99 2.32 -6.72
CA ALA A 78 0.84 2.82 -7.48
C ALA A 78 -0.42 1.97 -7.25
N ALA A 79 -0.29 0.66 -7.14
CA ALA A 79 -1.39 -0.26 -6.85
C ALA A 79 -1.99 -0.02 -5.46
N LEU A 80 -1.16 0.22 -4.44
CA LEU A 80 -1.64 0.56 -3.10
C LEU A 80 -2.34 1.92 -3.07
N ALA A 81 -1.81 2.93 -3.77
CA ALA A 81 -2.48 4.22 -3.92
C ALA A 81 -3.85 4.07 -4.61
N PHE A 82 -3.95 3.21 -5.61
CA PHE A 82 -5.21 2.86 -6.26
C PHE A 82 -6.18 2.15 -5.31
N ALA A 83 -5.69 1.24 -4.46
CA ALA A 83 -6.51 0.48 -3.52
C ALA A 83 -7.24 1.35 -2.49
N ARG A 84 -6.75 2.55 -2.22
CA ARG A 84 -7.43 3.52 -1.34
C ARG A 84 -8.86 3.83 -1.80
N GLY A 85 -9.17 3.68 -3.08
CA GLY A 85 -10.53 3.84 -3.61
C GLY A 85 -11.52 2.76 -3.16
N GLY A 86 -11.04 1.63 -2.65
CA GLY A 86 -11.86 0.55 -2.09
C GLY A 86 -12.21 0.76 -0.62
N LYS A 87 -13.19 -0.01 -0.15
CA LYS A 87 -13.48 -0.08 1.28
C LYS A 87 -12.48 -1.01 1.94
N THR A 88 -11.75 -0.53 2.93
CA THR A 88 -10.65 -1.28 3.54
C THR A 88 -11.10 -2.63 4.12
N HIS A 89 -12.30 -2.70 4.71
CA HIS A 89 -12.85 -3.95 5.22
C HIS A 89 -13.10 -5.01 4.13
N ASP A 90 -13.27 -4.60 2.88
CA ASP A 90 -13.41 -5.48 1.73
C ASP A 90 -12.06 -5.78 1.05
N LEU A 91 -11.02 -4.99 1.34
CA LEU A 91 -9.70 -5.12 0.73
C LEU A 91 -8.81 -6.15 1.41
N ILE A 92 -9.05 -6.45 2.69
CA ILE A 92 -8.25 -7.39 3.44
C ILE A 92 -9.15 -8.37 4.18
N GLU A 93 -8.69 -9.61 4.31
CA GLU A 93 -9.39 -10.65 5.04
C GLU A 93 -8.39 -11.45 5.88
N PHE A 94 -8.83 -11.78 7.10
CA PHE A 94 -8.11 -12.70 7.96
C PHE A 94 -8.52 -14.13 7.60
N GLY A 95 -7.62 -14.85 6.94
CA GLY A 95 -7.81 -16.24 6.55
C GLY A 95 -7.02 -17.17 7.44
N ALA A 96 -7.70 -18.20 7.99
CA ALA A 96 -7.00 -19.33 8.58
C ALA A 96 -6.23 -20.09 7.49
N PHE A 97 -5.06 -20.62 7.82
CA PHE A 97 -4.37 -21.56 6.95
C PHE A 97 -5.30 -22.75 6.72
N THR A 98 -5.85 -22.86 5.53
CA THR A 98 -6.56 -24.07 5.07
C THR A 98 -5.56 -25.06 4.51
N ASP A 99 -4.66 -25.55 5.33
CA ASP A 99 -4.01 -26.81 5.03
C ASP A 99 -4.86 -27.91 5.67
N THR A 100 -5.33 -28.85 4.85
CA THR A 100 -6.25 -29.93 5.23
C THR A 100 -5.71 -30.85 6.34
N PHE A 101 -4.46 -30.66 6.75
CA PHE A 101 -3.80 -31.42 7.81
C PHE A 101 -3.95 -30.84 9.20
N SER A 102 -4.55 -29.67 9.37
CA SER A 102 -4.35 -28.93 10.61
C SER A 102 -5.49 -28.04 11.06
N ASP A 103 -6.73 -28.33 10.69
CA ASP A 103 -7.91 -27.58 11.15
C ASP A 103 -8.00 -27.43 12.67
N THR A 104 -7.34 -28.32 13.41
CA THR A 104 -7.33 -28.31 14.87
C THR A 104 -6.14 -27.54 15.46
N PHE A 105 -5.01 -27.45 14.74
CA PHE A 105 -3.77 -26.86 15.23
C PHE A 105 -3.59 -25.40 14.85
N TYR A 106 -4.20 -24.93 13.76
CA TYR A 106 -3.97 -23.62 13.16
C TYR A 106 -5.17 -22.68 13.19
N SER A 107 -6.21 -23.01 13.95
CA SER A 107 -7.39 -22.15 14.12
C SER A 107 -7.06 -20.76 14.72
N HIS A 108 -5.81 -20.56 15.21
CA HIS A 108 -5.32 -19.30 15.75
C HIS A 108 -4.20 -18.66 14.94
N SER A 109 -3.74 -19.28 13.84
CA SER A 109 -2.62 -18.81 13.00
C SER A 109 -3.07 -18.32 11.63
N GLY A 110 -4.12 -17.52 11.62
CA GLY A 110 -4.54 -16.84 10.38
C GLY A 110 -3.60 -15.69 10.03
N VAL A 111 -3.58 -15.34 8.76
CA VAL A 111 -2.87 -14.17 8.25
C VAL A 111 -3.84 -13.24 7.55
N TRP A 112 -3.57 -11.95 7.63
CA TRP A 112 -4.27 -10.94 6.85
C TRP A 112 -3.74 -10.91 5.43
N ARG A 113 -4.64 -11.03 4.44
CA ARG A 113 -4.29 -11.01 3.02
C ARG A 113 -5.12 -10.00 2.26
N TRP A 114 -4.50 -9.41 1.25
CA TRP A 114 -5.18 -8.56 0.29
C TRP A 114 -6.16 -9.36 -0.55
N GLN A 115 -7.38 -8.83 -0.70
CA GLN A 115 -8.43 -9.40 -1.53
C GLN A 115 -8.48 -8.74 -2.90
N ALA A 116 -9.19 -9.36 -3.84
CA ALA A 116 -9.40 -8.80 -5.16
C ALA A 116 -10.13 -7.45 -5.05
N TYR A 117 -9.66 -6.48 -5.82
CA TYR A 117 -10.27 -5.17 -5.96
C TYR A 117 -10.13 -4.69 -7.40
N SER A 118 -11.18 -4.13 -7.95
CA SER A 118 -11.17 -3.56 -9.29
C SER A 118 -11.97 -2.27 -9.34
N ASP A 119 -11.66 -1.45 -10.33
CA ASP A 119 -12.40 -0.24 -10.68
C ASP A 119 -12.68 -0.30 -12.19
N GLU A 120 -13.93 -0.21 -12.57
CA GLU A 120 -14.36 -0.35 -13.97
C GLU A 120 -13.98 0.83 -14.85
N ARG A 121 -13.53 1.94 -14.26
CA ARG A 121 -13.12 3.12 -15.02
C ARG A 121 -11.88 2.83 -15.85
N PRO A 122 -11.91 3.09 -17.19
CA PRO A 122 -10.80 2.73 -18.08
C PRO A 122 -9.47 3.36 -17.71
N GLU A 123 -9.47 4.55 -17.13
CA GLU A 123 -8.27 5.27 -16.71
C GLU A 123 -7.49 4.57 -15.58
N TYR A 124 -8.13 3.63 -14.88
CA TYR A 124 -7.51 2.85 -13.80
C TYR A 124 -7.13 1.42 -14.20
N ALA A 125 -7.36 1.01 -15.44
CA ALA A 125 -7.11 -0.36 -15.89
C ALA A 125 -5.67 -0.83 -15.61
N GLY A 126 -4.67 0.00 -15.85
CA GLY A 126 -3.26 -0.32 -15.59
C GLY A 126 -2.97 -0.50 -14.10
N ARG A 127 -3.49 0.37 -13.26
CA ARG A 127 -3.30 0.28 -11.80
C ARG A 127 -4.06 -0.90 -11.21
N ALA A 128 -5.23 -1.22 -11.74
CA ALA A 128 -5.99 -2.40 -11.35
C ALA A 128 -5.24 -3.70 -11.69
N GLU A 129 -4.58 -3.75 -12.84
CA GLU A 129 -3.72 -4.87 -13.22
C GLU A 129 -2.51 -5.00 -12.27
N TRP A 130 -1.84 -3.91 -11.93
CA TRP A 130 -0.76 -3.92 -10.95
C TRP A 130 -1.24 -4.39 -9.58
N TYR A 131 -2.42 -3.95 -9.16
CA TYR A 131 -3.00 -4.44 -7.91
C TYR A 131 -3.22 -5.96 -7.96
N ALA A 132 -3.82 -6.48 -9.03
CA ALA A 132 -4.08 -7.90 -9.18
C ALA A 132 -2.79 -8.74 -9.22
N THR A 133 -1.71 -8.22 -9.78
CA THR A 133 -0.45 -8.96 -9.97
C THR A 133 0.58 -8.73 -8.87
N ARG A 134 0.54 -7.59 -8.18
CA ARG A 134 1.56 -7.19 -7.20
C ARG A 134 1.08 -7.20 -5.74
N VAL A 135 -0.22 -7.13 -5.50
CA VAL A 135 -0.79 -6.93 -4.16
C VAL A 135 -1.78 -8.03 -3.79
N CYS A 136 -2.76 -8.30 -4.65
CA CYS A 136 -3.82 -9.27 -4.38
C CYS A 136 -3.25 -10.65 -4.03
N GLY A 137 -3.77 -11.25 -2.96
CA GLY A 137 -3.35 -12.57 -2.48
C GLY A 137 -2.11 -12.58 -1.59
N GLU A 138 -1.37 -11.48 -1.51
CA GLU A 138 -0.23 -11.38 -0.59
C GLU A 138 -0.69 -11.07 0.85
N GLU A 139 0.17 -11.36 1.81
CA GLU A 139 0.01 -10.84 3.17
C GLU A 139 0.01 -9.30 3.14
N VAL A 140 -0.66 -8.70 4.12
CA VAL A 140 -0.92 -7.26 4.12
C VAL A 140 0.36 -6.42 4.18
N LEU A 141 1.35 -6.83 4.96
CA LEU A 141 2.52 -6.00 5.24
C LEU A 141 3.57 -5.94 4.11
N PRO A 142 3.93 -7.02 3.40
CA PRO A 142 4.98 -6.99 2.38
C PRO A 142 4.80 -5.93 1.28
N PRO A 143 3.60 -5.70 0.70
CA PRO A 143 3.41 -4.63 -0.27
C PRO A 143 3.75 -3.24 0.29
N PHE A 144 3.35 -2.94 1.52
CA PHE A 144 3.73 -1.67 2.18
C PHE A 144 5.23 -1.53 2.36
N ARG A 145 5.92 -2.60 2.72
CA ARG A 145 7.39 -2.58 2.87
C ARG A 145 8.09 -2.32 1.54
N ARG A 146 7.63 -2.93 0.45
CA ARG A 146 8.16 -2.66 -0.89
C ARG A 146 7.94 -1.21 -1.31
N ALA A 147 6.74 -0.69 -1.07
CA ALA A 147 6.42 0.70 -1.36
C ALA A 147 7.31 1.67 -0.57
N LEU A 148 7.51 1.44 0.73
CA LEU A 148 8.40 2.26 1.55
C LEU A 148 9.84 2.23 1.05
N ALA A 149 10.37 1.05 0.72
CA ALA A 149 11.73 0.91 0.19
C ALA A 149 11.89 1.71 -1.11
N TRP A 150 10.94 1.59 -2.02
CA TRP A 150 10.96 2.33 -3.28
C TRP A 150 10.90 3.85 -3.08
N LEU A 151 10.01 4.33 -2.21
CA LEU A 151 9.89 5.75 -1.90
C LEU A 151 11.15 6.33 -1.27
N ARG A 152 11.79 5.58 -0.36
CA ARG A 152 13.03 6.00 0.30
C ARG A 152 14.21 6.18 -0.67
N GLU A 153 14.26 5.41 -1.73
CA GLU A 153 15.31 5.49 -2.75
C GLU A 153 15.14 6.66 -3.71
N ARG A 154 13.97 7.27 -3.76
CA ARG A 154 13.70 8.36 -4.68
C ARG A 154 14.19 9.70 -4.16
N PRO A 155 14.93 10.48 -4.99
CA PRO A 155 15.51 11.77 -4.57
C PRO A 155 14.46 12.78 -4.09
N GLU A 156 13.25 12.73 -4.65
CA GLU A 156 12.17 13.67 -4.36
C GLU A 156 11.70 13.61 -2.90
N PHE A 157 11.89 12.47 -2.24
CA PHE A 157 11.48 12.24 -0.84
C PHE A 157 12.63 12.31 0.16
N GLN A 158 13.85 12.49 -0.34
CA GLN A 158 15.03 12.62 0.54
C GLN A 158 15.19 14.07 1.00
N THR A 159 15.54 14.23 2.25
CA THR A 159 15.90 15.54 2.84
C THR A 159 17.38 15.81 2.74
#